data_1f9d03ff375522c4541312aa60e7e420
#
_entry.id   1f9d03ff375522c4541312aa60e7e420
#
_cell.length_a   1.000
_cell.length_b   1.000
_cell.length_c   1.000
_cell.angle_alpha   90.00
_cell.angle_beta   90.00
_cell.angle_gamma   90.00
#
_symmetry.space_group_name_H-M   'P 1'
#
loop_
_entity.id
_entity.type
_entity.pdbx_description
1 polymer ?
#
loop_
_entity_poly.entity_id
_entity_poly.type
_entity_poly.pdbx_seq_one_letter_code
_entity_poly.pdbx_strand_id
1 'polypeptide(L)'
;IPVILTRHLKMLWMVCQDLLAYLQFAMEGRKRKDFLRIMNRPCRYLSRQMLPDAEISFSALRRAYAQKPYMQEILHRLEADISRLAKMDLYAAVHYIRRGMGYDAWLKENAGQTPSAGESRQGQERAPAGARVHAAGKLERDLEAADFFQEQAREFQSLTELEEAMTAYEDQMDQNMADAADTAACTAASGTTGAAFTTLPIAELVTMHGSKGLEYDAVFLPCCMEGVVPHKKSKNQAALEEERRMFYVGMTRAKKELYLSYTKGTKETPGFASRFLAECGWKEPKR
;
A
#
# COMPACT_ATOMS: atom_id res chain seq x y z
N ILE A 1 19.02 2.31 -14.16
CA ILE A 1 19.37 2.52 -12.73
C ILE A 1 18.33 1.74 -11.95
N PRO A 2 18.73 0.69 -11.19
CA PRO A 2 17.80 -0.02 -10.33
C PRO A 2 17.26 0.93 -9.23
N VAL A 3 15.97 0.87 -8.96
CA VAL A 3 15.31 1.68 -7.94
C VAL A 3 14.92 0.79 -6.76
N ILE A 4 15.39 1.12 -5.57
CA ILE A 4 15.02 0.43 -4.34
C ILE A 4 13.83 1.13 -3.71
N LEU A 5 12.73 0.38 -3.54
CA LEU A 5 11.53 0.86 -2.87
C LEU A 5 11.54 0.40 -1.41
N THR A 6 11.55 1.34 -0.49
CA THR A 6 11.55 1.05 0.94
C THR A 6 10.14 0.73 1.50
N ARG A 7 10.12 0.20 2.71
CA ARG A 7 9.02 -0.32 3.57
C ARG A 7 7.55 0.00 3.27
N HIS A 8 7.23 1.08 2.58
CA HIS A 8 5.83 1.46 2.31
C HIS A 8 5.09 0.50 1.37
N LEU A 9 5.81 -0.21 0.50
CA LEU A 9 5.21 -1.17 -0.44
C LEU A 9 4.76 -2.48 0.22
N LYS A 10 5.34 -2.88 1.38
CA LYS A 10 4.80 -4.04 2.12
C LYS A 10 3.35 -3.84 2.59
N MET A 11 2.89 -2.60 2.77
CA MET A 11 1.48 -2.32 3.10
C MET A 11 0.57 -2.37 1.87
N LEU A 12 1.04 -1.87 0.72
CA LEU A 12 0.35 -2.03 -0.56
C LEU A 12 0.16 -3.51 -0.90
N TRP A 13 1.17 -4.32 -0.60
CA TRP A 13 1.18 -5.76 -0.81
C TRP A 13 0.06 -6.51 -0.05
N MET A 14 -0.35 -6.05 1.12
CA MET A 14 -1.44 -6.69 1.86
C MET A 14 -2.77 -6.70 1.09
N VAL A 15 -3.10 -5.62 0.41
CA VAL A 15 -4.32 -5.51 -0.41
C VAL A 15 -4.21 -6.42 -1.63
N CYS A 16 -3.08 -6.40 -2.32
CA CYS A 16 -2.81 -7.26 -3.47
C CYS A 16 -2.94 -8.75 -3.09
N GLN A 17 -2.35 -9.15 -1.97
CA GLN A 17 -2.46 -10.52 -1.47
C GLN A 17 -3.88 -10.91 -1.05
N ASP A 18 -4.71 -9.97 -0.55
CA ASP A 18 -6.11 -10.24 -0.25
C ASP A 18 -6.90 -10.50 -1.54
N LEU A 19 -6.70 -9.68 -2.56
CA LEU A 19 -7.34 -9.83 -3.88
C LEU A 19 -6.90 -11.12 -4.56
N LEU A 20 -5.59 -11.41 -4.51
CA LEU A 20 -5.04 -12.67 -5.03
C LEU A 20 -5.64 -13.89 -4.32
N ALA A 21 -5.74 -13.87 -2.99
CA ALA A 21 -6.35 -14.95 -2.21
C ALA A 21 -7.83 -15.19 -2.58
N TYR A 22 -8.57 -14.16 -2.96
CA TYR A 22 -9.93 -14.31 -3.49
C TYR A 22 -9.93 -15.06 -4.82
N LEU A 23 -9.03 -14.71 -5.73
CA LEU A 23 -8.90 -15.36 -7.04
C LEU A 23 -8.46 -16.81 -6.88
N GLN A 24 -7.42 -17.08 -6.07
CA GLN A 24 -6.93 -18.42 -5.77
C GLN A 24 -8.02 -19.30 -5.18
N PHE A 25 -8.75 -18.78 -4.18
CA PHE A 25 -9.84 -19.52 -3.55
C PHE A 25 -10.99 -19.83 -4.50
N ALA A 26 -11.26 -18.95 -5.46
CA ALA A 26 -12.34 -19.13 -6.42
C ALA A 26 -11.95 -20.04 -7.59
N MET A 27 -10.72 -19.95 -8.10
CA MET A 27 -10.29 -20.53 -9.38
C MET A 27 -9.42 -21.77 -9.22
N GLU A 28 -8.55 -21.84 -8.18
CA GLU A 28 -7.57 -22.94 -7.99
C GLU A 28 -8.02 -24.00 -6.98
N GLY A 29 -9.15 -23.79 -6.31
CA GLY A 29 -9.63 -24.68 -5.28
C GLY A 29 -9.77 -24.01 -3.92
N ARG A 30 -10.64 -24.55 -3.12
CA ARG A 30 -11.11 -23.96 -1.85
C ARG A 30 -10.13 -24.18 -0.70
N LYS A 31 -8.86 -23.81 -0.89
CA LYS A 31 -7.81 -24.02 0.11
C LYS A 31 -8.05 -23.19 1.37
N ARG A 32 -7.88 -23.81 2.53
CA ARG A 32 -8.08 -23.16 3.84
C ARG A 32 -7.21 -21.93 4.04
N LYS A 33 -5.95 -21.94 3.55
CA LYS A 33 -5.02 -20.81 3.67
C LYS A 33 -5.59 -19.52 3.09
N ASP A 34 -6.17 -19.61 1.89
CA ASP A 34 -6.72 -18.48 1.15
C ASP A 34 -8.02 -18.00 1.80
N PHE A 35 -8.87 -18.94 2.21
CA PHE A 35 -10.10 -18.61 2.93
C PHE A 35 -9.86 -17.89 4.25
N LEU A 36 -8.90 -18.32 5.05
CA LEU A 36 -8.54 -17.66 6.31
C LEU A 36 -8.16 -16.19 6.13
N ARG A 37 -7.64 -15.85 4.96
CA ARG A 37 -7.28 -14.47 4.61
C ARG A 37 -8.50 -13.63 4.27
N ILE A 38 -9.44 -14.17 3.49
CA ILE A 38 -10.57 -13.44 2.92
C ILE A 38 -11.87 -13.57 3.74
N MET A 39 -11.99 -14.55 4.64
CA MET A 39 -13.25 -14.91 5.30
C MET A 39 -13.98 -13.75 5.96
N ASN A 40 -13.23 -12.77 6.52
CA ASN A 40 -13.76 -11.59 7.18
C ASN A 40 -13.28 -10.26 6.55
N ARG A 41 -13.03 -10.27 5.26
CA ARG A 41 -12.64 -9.07 4.47
C ARG A 41 -13.46 -8.99 3.18
N PRO A 42 -14.68 -8.45 3.17
CA PRO A 42 -15.43 -7.74 4.24
C PRO A 42 -15.82 -8.58 5.44
N CYS A 43 -16.20 -7.89 6.53
CA CYS A 43 -16.52 -8.52 7.80
C CYS A 43 -17.76 -9.42 7.67
N ARG A 44 -17.60 -10.73 7.98
CA ARG A 44 -18.67 -11.75 7.92
C ARG A 44 -18.85 -12.50 9.23
N TYR A 45 -18.05 -12.14 10.27
CA TYR A 45 -18.11 -12.77 11.60
C TYR A 45 -17.89 -14.28 11.60
N LEU A 46 -17.11 -14.81 10.64
CA LEU A 46 -16.73 -16.20 10.59
C LEU A 46 -15.61 -16.50 11.58
N SER A 47 -15.72 -17.62 12.32
CA SER A 47 -14.71 -18.05 13.28
C SER A 47 -13.72 -19.04 12.65
N ARG A 48 -12.43 -18.86 12.92
CA ARG A 48 -11.36 -19.76 12.49
C ARG A 48 -11.51 -21.18 13.06
N GLN A 49 -12.13 -21.30 14.23
CA GLN A 49 -12.37 -22.58 14.91
C GLN A 49 -13.36 -23.50 14.16
N MET A 50 -14.20 -22.90 13.31
CA MET A 50 -15.16 -23.64 12.47
C MET A 50 -14.56 -24.16 11.15
N LEU A 51 -13.25 -24.10 10.98
CA LEU A 51 -12.50 -24.43 9.78
C LEU A 51 -11.41 -25.48 10.08
N PRO A 52 -11.77 -26.73 10.42
CA PRO A 52 -10.78 -27.74 10.77
C PRO A 52 -10.04 -28.30 9.55
N ASP A 53 -10.70 -28.35 8.40
CA ASP A 53 -10.23 -29.05 7.20
C ASP A 53 -9.25 -28.21 6.35
N ALA A 54 -8.40 -28.87 5.58
CA ALA A 54 -7.47 -28.24 4.64
C ALA A 54 -8.18 -27.57 3.46
N GLU A 55 -9.35 -28.11 3.07
CA GLU A 55 -10.23 -27.55 2.05
C GLU A 55 -11.56 -27.08 2.66
N ILE A 56 -12.07 -25.97 2.17
CA ILE A 56 -13.29 -25.37 2.68
C ILE A 56 -14.51 -25.91 1.96
N SER A 57 -15.38 -26.57 2.72
CA SER A 57 -16.71 -26.98 2.26
C SER A 57 -17.79 -26.02 2.78
N PHE A 58 -18.48 -25.33 1.88
CA PHE A 58 -19.61 -24.47 2.26
C PHE A 58 -20.76 -25.24 2.90
N SER A 59 -20.96 -26.51 2.52
CA SER A 59 -21.96 -27.38 3.16
C SER A 59 -21.58 -27.70 4.60
N ALA A 60 -20.29 -27.93 4.89
CA ALA A 60 -19.79 -28.12 6.26
C ALA A 60 -19.92 -26.84 7.09
N LEU A 61 -19.57 -25.69 6.51
CA LEU A 61 -19.74 -24.38 7.17
C LEU A 61 -21.22 -24.11 7.51
N ARG A 62 -22.14 -24.33 6.57
CA ARG A 62 -23.56 -24.17 6.84
C ARG A 62 -24.06 -25.09 7.95
N ARG A 63 -23.57 -26.32 8.06
CA ARG A 63 -23.89 -27.21 9.17
C ARG A 63 -23.34 -26.68 10.50
N ALA A 64 -22.09 -26.19 10.51
CA ALA A 64 -21.46 -25.62 11.71
C ALA A 64 -22.21 -24.37 12.23
N TYR A 65 -22.85 -23.62 11.35
CA TYR A 65 -23.63 -22.43 11.68
C TYR A 65 -25.14 -22.65 11.61
N ALA A 66 -25.63 -23.90 11.68
CA ALA A 66 -27.06 -24.23 11.51
C ALA A 66 -28.00 -23.49 12.49
N GLN A 67 -27.52 -23.21 13.71
CA GLN A 67 -28.28 -22.49 14.73
C GLN A 67 -28.37 -20.97 14.54
N LYS A 68 -27.73 -20.42 13.49
CA LYS A 68 -27.65 -18.97 13.23
C LYS A 68 -28.21 -18.64 11.84
N PRO A 69 -29.51 -18.36 11.70
CA PRO A 69 -30.14 -18.13 10.40
C PRO A 69 -29.45 -17.04 9.56
N TYR A 70 -29.04 -15.92 10.17
CA TYR A 70 -28.34 -14.85 9.47
C TYR A 70 -27.00 -15.30 8.85
N MET A 71 -26.32 -16.28 9.47
CA MET A 71 -25.09 -16.84 8.92
C MET A 71 -25.33 -17.72 7.71
N GLN A 72 -26.50 -18.37 7.62
CA GLN A 72 -26.87 -19.16 6.45
C GLN A 72 -26.96 -18.27 5.19
N GLU A 73 -27.58 -17.10 5.34
CA GLU A 73 -27.69 -16.13 4.24
C GLU A 73 -26.31 -15.59 3.82
N ILE A 74 -25.48 -15.20 4.80
CA ILE A 74 -24.11 -14.74 4.54
C ILE A 74 -23.29 -15.81 3.81
N LEU A 75 -23.36 -17.06 4.25
CA LEU A 75 -22.63 -18.18 3.64
C LEU A 75 -23.16 -18.50 2.24
N HIS A 76 -24.48 -18.45 2.04
CA HIS A 76 -25.09 -18.66 0.72
C HIS A 76 -24.65 -17.60 -0.26
N ARG A 77 -24.68 -16.31 0.15
CA ARG A 77 -24.21 -15.19 -0.67
C ARG A 77 -22.73 -15.34 -1.00
N LEU A 78 -21.89 -15.65 0.00
CA LEU A 78 -20.45 -15.85 -0.22
C LEU A 78 -20.15 -16.99 -1.20
N GLU A 79 -20.86 -18.13 -1.07
CA GLU A 79 -20.71 -19.27 -2.01
C GLU A 79 -21.12 -18.89 -3.43
N ALA A 80 -22.20 -18.14 -3.58
CA ALA A 80 -22.64 -17.63 -4.88
C ALA A 80 -21.64 -16.65 -5.49
N ASP A 81 -21.08 -15.75 -4.67
CA ASP A 81 -20.07 -14.79 -5.11
C ASP A 81 -18.78 -15.50 -5.55
N ILE A 82 -18.27 -16.45 -4.78
CA ILE A 82 -17.10 -17.26 -5.15
C ILE A 82 -17.36 -18.07 -6.43
N SER A 83 -18.51 -18.65 -6.58
CA SER A 83 -18.88 -19.40 -7.78
C SER A 83 -19.02 -18.51 -9.02
N ARG A 84 -19.35 -17.25 -8.84
CA ARG A 84 -19.38 -16.23 -9.89
C ARG A 84 -17.98 -15.79 -10.29
N LEU A 85 -17.10 -15.54 -9.33
CA LEU A 85 -15.69 -15.19 -9.57
C LEU A 85 -14.99 -16.24 -10.43
N ALA A 86 -15.21 -17.53 -10.17
CA ALA A 86 -14.62 -18.62 -10.93
C ALA A 86 -14.97 -18.64 -12.44
N LYS A 87 -15.95 -17.85 -12.87
CA LYS A 87 -16.42 -17.76 -14.26
C LYS A 87 -16.08 -16.45 -14.95
N MET A 88 -15.44 -15.53 -14.24
CA MET A 88 -15.04 -14.21 -14.74
C MET A 88 -13.60 -14.23 -15.23
N ASP A 89 -13.24 -13.32 -16.15
CA ASP A 89 -11.86 -12.97 -16.39
C ASP A 89 -11.25 -12.26 -15.16
N LEU A 90 -9.93 -12.21 -15.09
CA LEU A 90 -9.22 -11.71 -13.91
C LEU A 90 -9.58 -10.25 -13.57
N TYR A 91 -9.65 -9.39 -14.59
CA TYR A 91 -9.99 -7.98 -14.39
C TYR A 91 -11.41 -7.80 -13.86
N ALA A 92 -12.39 -8.47 -14.48
CA ALA A 92 -13.79 -8.42 -14.03
C ALA A 92 -13.96 -9.04 -12.64
N ALA A 93 -13.22 -10.11 -12.33
CA ALA A 93 -13.24 -10.74 -11.02
C ALA A 93 -12.72 -9.80 -9.95
N VAL A 94 -11.58 -9.13 -10.16
CA VAL A 94 -11.04 -8.12 -9.23
C VAL A 94 -12.02 -6.96 -9.07
N HIS A 95 -12.57 -6.45 -10.16
CA HIS A 95 -13.59 -5.40 -10.10
C HIS A 95 -14.80 -5.83 -9.26
N TYR A 96 -15.28 -7.08 -9.44
CA TYR A 96 -16.40 -7.61 -8.67
C TYR A 96 -16.08 -7.77 -7.18
N ILE A 97 -14.88 -8.24 -6.82
CA ILE A 97 -14.43 -8.31 -5.42
C ILE A 97 -14.49 -6.92 -4.79
N ARG A 98 -13.95 -5.92 -5.47
CA ARG A 98 -13.85 -4.55 -4.99
C ARG A 98 -15.22 -3.89 -4.79
N ARG A 99 -16.09 -3.98 -5.80
CA ARG A 99 -17.37 -3.26 -5.85
C ARG A 99 -18.56 -4.14 -5.48
N GLY A 100 -18.67 -5.34 -6.08
CA GLY A 100 -19.80 -6.26 -5.90
C GLY A 100 -19.82 -6.92 -4.53
N MET A 101 -18.67 -7.39 -4.07
CA MET A 101 -18.53 -8.01 -2.74
C MET A 101 -18.25 -6.98 -1.63
N GLY A 102 -17.99 -5.71 -1.98
CA GLY A 102 -17.84 -4.61 -1.03
C GLY A 102 -16.47 -4.49 -0.36
N TYR A 103 -15.39 -4.96 -1.00
CA TYR A 103 -14.04 -4.89 -0.44
C TYR A 103 -13.56 -3.44 -0.27
N ASP A 104 -13.80 -2.56 -1.26
CA ASP A 104 -13.45 -1.13 -1.17
C ASP A 104 -14.24 -0.41 -0.05
N ALA A 105 -15.50 -0.79 0.17
CA ALA A 105 -16.30 -0.26 1.29
C ALA A 105 -15.71 -0.70 2.63
N TRP A 106 -15.31 -1.97 2.73
CA TRP A 106 -14.65 -2.51 3.91
C TRP A 106 -13.30 -1.81 4.20
N LEU A 107 -12.48 -1.52 3.18
CA LEU A 107 -11.25 -0.73 3.34
C LEU A 107 -11.55 0.64 3.93
N LYS A 108 -12.60 1.33 3.46
CA LYS A 108 -13.02 2.65 3.97
C LYS A 108 -13.45 2.59 5.44
N GLU A 109 -14.22 1.57 5.82
CA GLU A 109 -14.69 1.38 7.20
C GLU A 109 -13.55 1.04 8.18
N ASN A 110 -12.51 0.33 7.70
CA ASN A 110 -11.41 -0.14 8.52
C ASN A 110 -10.13 0.72 8.43
N ALA A 111 -10.13 1.78 7.65
CA ALA A 111 -8.98 2.67 7.48
C ALA A 111 -8.50 3.32 8.79
N GLY A 112 -9.37 3.45 9.79
CA GLY A 112 -9.05 4.00 11.12
C GLY A 112 -8.70 2.97 12.19
N GLN A 113 -8.72 1.67 11.88
CA GLN A 113 -8.46 0.61 12.85
C GLN A 113 -7.07 0.02 12.61
N THR A 114 -6.17 0.16 13.57
CA THR A 114 -4.96 -0.68 13.64
C THR A 114 -5.40 -2.13 13.89
N PRO A 115 -4.80 -3.12 13.20
CA PRO A 115 -5.07 -4.53 13.52
C PRO A 115 -4.46 -4.86 14.89
N SER A 116 -5.20 -4.61 15.96
CA SER A 116 -4.89 -5.20 17.27
C SER A 116 -5.46 -6.60 17.29
N ALA A 117 -4.58 -7.58 17.48
CA ALA A 117 -4.97 -8.95 17.79
C ALA A 117 -5.84 -8.94 19.06
N GLY A 118 -7.12 -9.25 18.88
CA GLY A 118 -8.00 -9.77 19.94
C GLY A 118 -8.31 -8.85 21.11
N GLU A 119 -9.09 -7.78 20.92
CA GLU A 119 -9.81 -7.18 22.04
C GLU A 119 -11.23 -6.72 21.64
N SER A 120 -12.15 -7.01 22.53
CA SER A 120 -13.58 -6.81 22.42
C SER A 120 -13.98 -5.33 22.31
N ARG A 121 -14.87 -5.05 21.39
CA ARG A 121 -15.51 -3.73 21.19
C ARG A 121 -16.36 -3.36 22.41
N GLN A 122 -15.87 -2.47 23.26
CA GLN A 122 -16.71 -1.63 24.11
C GLN A 122 -16.10 -0.22 24.15
N GLY A 123 -16.88 0.79 23.74
CA GLY A 123 -16.55 2.21 23.88
C GLY A 123 -15.91 2.85 22.64
N GLN A 124 -16.76 3.41 21.78
CA GLN A 124 -16.35 4.30 20.69
C GLN A 124 -16.00 5.68 21.24
N GLU A 125 -14.79 5.86 21.74
CA GLU A 125 -14.23 7.19 21.94
C GLU A 125 -13.71 7.74 20.58
N ARG A 126 -14.03 8.99 20.31
CA ARG A 126 -13.59 9.71 19.09
C ARG A 126 -12.06 9.73 19.02
N ALA A 127 -11.49 9.04 18.06
CA ALA A 127 -10.06 9.01 17.82
C ALA A 127 -9.48 10.45 17.69
N PRO A 128 -8.29 10.71 18.28
CA PRO A 128 -7.63 12.02 18.22
C PRO A 128 -7.34 12.44 16.78
N ALA A 129 -7.29 13.74 16.51
CA ALA A 129 -7.17 14.33 15.17
C ALA A 129 -5.98 13.77 14.36
N GLY A 130 -4.86 13.46 15.00
CA GLY A 130 -3.69 12.84 14.37
C GLY A 130 -3.95 11.43 13.83
N ALA A 131 -4.74 10.60 14.52
CA ALA A 131 -5.11 9.27 14.09
C ALA A 131 -5.99 9.28 12.82
N ARG A 132 -6.79 10.34 12.62
CA ARG A 132 -7.62 10.52 11.41
C ARG A 132 -6.81 10.85 10.16
N VAL A 133 -5.71 11.59 10.31
CA VAL A 133 -4.81 11.93 9.18
C VAL A 133 -4.07 10.69 8.71
N HIS A 134 -3.55 9.87 9.64
CA HIS A 134 -2.93 8.58 9.31
C HIS A 134 -3.91 7.59 8.67
N ALA A 135 -5.16 7.55 9.15
CA ALA A 135 -6.21 6.71 8.59
C ALA A 135 -6.57 7.08 7.15
N ALA A 136 -6.67 8.39 6.85
CA ALA A 136 -6.97 8.86 5.50
C ALA A 136 -5.84 8.55 4.51
N GLY A 137 -4.57 8.73 4.90
CA GLY A 137 -3.43 8.40 4.06
C GLY A 137 -3.24 6.88 3.88
N LYS A 138 -3.64 6.06 4.86
CA LYS A 138 -3.65 4.60 4.70
C LYS A 138 -4.71 4.17 3.67
N LEU A 139 -5.93 4.70 3.79
CA LEU A 139 -7.02 4.36 2.86
C LEU A 139 -6.67 4.71 1.41
N GLU A 140 -6.10 5.90 1.18
CA GLU A 140 -5.69 6.33 -0.15
C GLU A 140 -4.69 5.32 -0.77
N ARG A 141 -3.69 4.92 -0.01
CA ARG A 141 -2.71 3.89 -0.43
C ARG A 141 -3.33 2.51 -0.65
N ASP A 142 -4.23 2.06 0.23
CA ASP A 142 -4.89 0.76 0.11
C ASP A 142 -5.77 0.72 -1.16
N LEU A 143 -6.42 1.82 -1.51
CA LEU A 143 -7.20 1.94 -2.76
C LEU A 143 -6.29 2.02 -3.99
N GLU A 144 -5.18 2.76 -3.93
CA GLU A 144 -4.17 2.79 -5.01
C GLU A 144 -3.58 1.40 -5.27
N ALA A 145 -3.32 0.62 -4.21
CA ALA A 145 -2.87 -0.78 -4.36
C ALA A 145 -3.92 -1.66 -5.04
N ALA A 146 -5.19 -1.46 -4.69
CA ALA A 146 -6.28 -2.20 -5.32
C ALA A 146 -6.46 -1.79 -6.81
N ASP A 147 -6.28 -0.50 -7.12
CA ASP A 147 -6.30 0.01 -8.50
C ASP A 147 -5.13 -0.58 -9.30
N PHE A 148 -3.92 -0.55 -8.75
CA PHE A 148 -2.74 -1.15 -9.36
C PHE A 148 -2.94 -2.64 -9.65
N PHE A 149 -3.40 -3.42 -8.67
CA PHE A 149 -3.65 -4.85 -8.84
C PHE A 149 -4.71 -5.13 -9.91
N GLN A 150 -5.75 -4.31 -9.97
CA GLN A 150 -6.80 -4.44 -10.98
C GLN A 150 -6.28 -4.18 -12.40
N GLU A 151 -5.42 -3.18 -12.58
CA GLU A 151 -4.80 -2.91 -13.88
C GLU A 151 -3.81 -4.01 -14.27
N GLN A 152 -3.02 -4.53 -13.33
CA GLN A 152 -2.18 -5.71 -13.58
C GLN A 152 -3.00 -6.91 -14.03
N ALA A 153 -4.13 -7.17 -13.37
CA ALA A 153 -5.03 -8.27 -13.74
C ALA A 153 -5.61 -8.16 -15.17
N ARG A 154 -5.50 -6.98 -15.81
CA ARG A 154 -5.88 -6.80 -17.22
C ARG A 154 -4.85 -7.36 -18.19
N GLU A 155 -3.57 -7.36 -17.82
CA GLU A 155 -2.47 -7.74 -18.69
C GLU A 155 -2.28 -9.26 -18.79
N PHE A 156 -2.79 -10.01 -17.81
CA PHE A 156 -2.61 -11.46 -17.72
C PHE A 156 -3.89 -12.22 -18.10
N GLN A 157 -3.71 -13.35 -18.81
CA GLN A 157 -4.85 -14.18 -19.24
C GLN A 157 -5.14 -15.30 -18.24
N SER A 158 -4.17 -15.71 -17.43
CA SER A 158 -4.32 -16.76 -16.43
C SER A 158 -3.93 -16.29 -15.03
N LEU A 159 -4.53 -16.94 -14.02
CA LEU A 159 -4.19 -16.67 -12.63
C LEU A 159 -2.74 -17.04 -12.34
N THR A 160 -2.23 -18.12 -12.94
CA THR A 160 -0.84 -18.57 -12.76
C THR A 160 0.16 -17.51 -13.23
N GLU A 161 -0.07 -16.90 -14.41
CA GLU A 161 0.78 -15.81 -14.91
C GLU A 161 0.77 -14.59 -13.96
N LEU A 162 -0.41 -14.22 -13.45
CA LEU A 162 -0.53 -13.14 -12.48
C LEU A 162 0.20 -13.47 -11.16
N GLU A 163 0.12 -14.71 -10.68
CA GLU A 163 0.81 -15.16 -9.48
C GLU A 163 2.35 -15.15 -9.65
N GLU A 164 2.84 -15.64 -10.77
CA GLU A 164 4.26 -15.61 -11.10
C GLU A 164 4.79 -14.17 -11.18
N ALA A 165 4.07 -13.29 -11.85
CA ALA A 165 4.42 -11.87 -11.92
C ALA A 165 4.43 -11.20 -10.54
N MET A 166 3.42 -11.49 -9.70
CA MET A 166 3.35 -10.95 -8.34
C MET A 166 4.45 -11.50 -7.44
N THR A 167 4.79 -12.79 -7.57
CA THR A 167 5.89 -13.42 -6.82
C THR A 167 7.24 -12.86 -7.25
N ALA A 168 7.49 -12.74 -8.55
CA ALA A 168 8.70 -12.12 -9.07
C ALA A 168 8.86 -10.66 -8.59
N TYR A 169 7.75 -9.93 -8.48
CA TYR A 169 7.73 -8.57 -7.94
C TYR A 169 8.08 -8.54 -6.44
N GLU A 170 7.57 -9.50 -5.65
CA GLU A 170 7.89 -9.66 -4.22
C GLU A 170 9.37 -10.00 -4.01
N ASP A 171 9.89 -10.99 -4.76
CA ASP A 171 11.29 -11.41 -4.72
C ASP A 171 12.23 -10.25 -5.09
N GLN A 172 11.90 -9.49 -6.11
CA GLN A 172 12.66 -8.32 -6.53
C GLN A 172 12.66 -7.22 -5.47
N MET A 173 11.54 -7.04 -4.77
CA MET A 173 11.46 -6.10 -3.64
C MET A 173 12.29 -6.56 -2.45
N ASP A 174 12.25 -7.85 -2.10
CA ASP A 174 13.01 -8.38 -0.97
C ASP A 174 14.52 -8.41 -1.28
N GLN A 175 14.94 -8.71 -2.51
CA GLN A 175 16.34 -8.57 -2.97
C GLN A 175 16.81 -7.12 -2.90
N ASN A 176 16.05 -6.18 -3.42
CA ASN A 176 16.36 -4.76 -3.35
C ASN A 176 16.49 -4.26 -1.91
N MET A 177 15.71 -4.83 -0.97
CA MET A 177 15.81 -4.49 0.46
C MET A 177 17.04 -5.13 1.13
N ALA A 178 17.44 -6.34 0.74
CA ALA A 178 18.63 -7.01 1.24
C ALA A 178 19.90 -6.28 0.76
N ASP A 179 19.95 -5.93 -0.52
CA ASP A 179 21.06 -5.19 -1.13
C ASP A 179 21.21 -3.79 -0.51
N ALA A 180 20.08 -3.14 -0.17
CA ALA A 180 20.09 -1.86 0.55
C ALA A 180 20.62 -1.98 1.97
N ALA A 181 20.27 -3.05 2.68
CA ALA A 181 20.72 -3.31 4.03
C ALA A 181 22.24 -3.60 4.07
N ASP A 182 22.72 -4.41 3.11
CA ASP A 182 24.15 -4.70 2.98
C ASP A 182 24.96 -3.48 2.57
N THR A 183 24.42 -2.64 1.67
CA THR A 183 25.07 -1.38 1.29
C THR A 183 25.13 -0.39 2.46
N ALA A 184 24.07 -0.30 3.27
CA ALA A 184 24.06 0.52 4.48
C ALA A 184 25.02 -0.02 5.56
N ALA A 185 25.16 -1.33 5.69
CA ALA A 185 26.10 -1.95 6.62
C ALA A 185 27.57 -1.74 6.16
N CYS A 186 27.85 -1.83 4.86
CA CYS A 186 29.19 -1.56 4.31
C CYS A 186 29.59 -0.09 4.46
N THR A 187 28.68 0.86 4.30
CA THR A 187 28.98 2.31 4.51
C THR A 187 29.20 2.66 5.98
N ALA A 188 28.59 1.94 6.91
CA ALA A 188 28.80 2.13 8.35
C ALA A 188 30.13 1.48 8.86
N ALA A 189 30.62 0.45 8.18
CA ALA A 189 31.81 -0.31 8.59
C ALA A 189 33.11 0.16 7.95
N SER A 190 33.08 0.88 6.82
CA SER A 190 34.31 1.30 6.10
C SER A 190 34.81 2.68 6.50
N GLY A 191 35.36 2.76 7.70
CA GLY A 191 36.31 3.82 8.08
C GLY A 191 37.70 3.61 7.50
N THR A 192 37.95 2.77 6.45
CA THR A 192 39.30 2.54 5.92
C THR A 192 39.28 2.18 4.44
N THR A 193 39.95 2.97 3.68
CA THR A 193 40.57 2.85 2.35
C THR A 193 40.62 1.48 1.67
N GLY A 194 40.13 1.43 0.43
CA GLY A 194 40.78 0.75 -0.68
C GLY A 194 40.25 -0.62 -1.06
N ALA A 195 39.14 -0.69 -1.76
CA ALA A 195 38.90 -1.68 -2.86
C ALA A 195 37.81 -1.07 -3.77
N ALA A 196 38.16 -0.92 -5.05
CA ALA A 196 37.21 -0.46 -6.08
C ALA A 196 36.19 -1.57 -6.39
N PHE A 197 35.13 -1.65 -5.60
CA PHE A 197 33.92 -2.33 -6.04
C PHE A 197 33.13 -1.37 -6.91
N THR A 198 32.95 -1.72 -8.15
CA THR A 198 32.07 -1.02 -9.11
C THR A 198 30.62 -1.20 -8.63
N THR A 199 30.20 -0.43 -7.64
CA THR A 199 28.82 -0.36 -7.22
C THR A 199 28.04 0.30 -8.36
N LEU A 200 27.13 -0.45 -8.99
CA LEU A 200 26.17 0.11 -9.91
C LEU A 200 25.42 1.25 -9.19
N PRO A 201 25.23 2.40 -9.85
CA PRO A 201 24.49 3.50 -9.24
C PRO A 201 23.07 3.03 -8.92
N ILE A 202 22.74 2.97 -7.65
CA ILE A 202 21.43 2.56 -7.14
C ILE A 202 20.66 3.82 -6.78
N ALA A 203 19.41 3.93 -7.21
CA ALA A 203 18.49 4.96 -6.76
C ALA A 203 17.57 4.38 -5.68
N GLU A 204 17.57 5.00 -4.51
CA GLU A 204 16.68 4.65 -3.41
C GLU A 204 15.45 5.56 -3.40
N LEU A 205 14.26 4.98 -3.37
CA LEU A 205 13.01 5.73 -3.23
C LEU A 205 12.53 5.65 -1.78
N VAL A 206 12.60 6.78 -1.08
CA VAL A 206 12.23 6.90 0.33
C VAL A 206 11.24 8.04 0.54
N THR A 207 10.43 7.95 1.60
CA THR A 207 9.65 9.11 2.04
C THR A 207 10.55 10.10 2.77
N MET A 208 10.19 11.39 2.77
CA MET A 208 10.94 12.41 3.53
C MET A 208 11.05 12.04 5.02
N HIS A 209 10.02 11.44 5.62
CA HIS A 209 10.10 10.92 7.00
C HIS A 209 11.05 9.73 7.12
N GLY A 210 11.01 8.81 6.17
CA GLY A 210 11.87 7.62 6.16
C GLY A 210 13.33 7.93 5.91
N SER A 211 13.65 9.08 5.30
CA SER A 211 15.01 9.52 5.03
C SER A 211 15.72 10.14 6.24
N LYS A 212 15.02 10.26 7.38
CA LYS A 212 15.64 10.84 8.59
C LYS A 212 16.82 9.99 9.07
N GLY A 213 17.99 10.62 9.17
CA GLY A 213 19.25 9.95 9.56
C GLY A 213 20.03 9.33 8.41
N LEU A 214 19.46 9.30 7.19
CA LEU A 214 20.16 8.87 5.98
C LEU A 214 20.78 10.09 5.27
N GLU A 215 21.76 9.86 4.41
CA GLU A 215 22.41 10.90 3.61
C GLU A 215 22.81 10.31 2.24
N TYR A 216 22.63 11.11 1.18
CA TYR A 216 22.83 10.69 -0.20
C TYR A 216 23.71 11.70 -0.95
N ASP A 217 24.49 11.25 -1.91
CA ASP A 217 25.29 12.15 -2.75
C ASP A 217 24.39 13.08 -3.58
N ALA A 218 23.32 12.56 -4.13
CA ALA A 218 22.31 13.31 -4.86
C ALA A 218 20.90 13.00 -4.35
N VAL A 219 20.07 14.02 -4.18
CA VAL A 219 18.68 13.89 -3.75
C VAL A 219 17.75 14.55 -4.78
N PHE A 220 16.73 13.82 -5.19
CA PHE A 220 15.66 14.31 -6.05
C PHE A 220 14.39 14.41 -5.22
N LEU A 221 13.84 15.62 -5.06
CA LEU A 221 12.52 15.86 -4.46
C LEU A 221 11.54 16.25 -5.58
N PRO A 222 10.78 15.29 -6.11
CA PRO A 222 9.76 15.56 -7.11
C PRO A 222 8.51 16.16 -6.47
N CYS A 223 7.62 16.71 -7.32
CA CYS A 223 6.31 17.21 -6.92
C CYS A 223 6.34 18.31 -5.82
N CYS A 224 7.37 19.19 -5.84
CA CYS A 224 7.42 20.36 -4.95
C CYS A 224 6.39 21.41 -5.37
N MET A 225 5.11 21.12 -5.14
CA MET A 225 3.98 21.95 -5.59
C MET A 225 2.92 22.11 -4.51
N GLU A 226 2.21 23.22 -4.54
CA GLU A 226 1.08 23.48 -3.64
C GLU A 226 0.06 22.35 -3.70
N GLY A 227 -0.40 21.91 -2.54
CA GLY A 227 -1.34 20.81 -2.39
C GLY A 227 -0.70 19.42 -2.28
N VAL A 228 0.59 19.29 -2.64
CA VAL A 228 1.42 18.09 -2.45
C VAL A 228 2.43 18.33 -1.34
N VAL A 229 3.28 19.34 -1.48
CA VAL A 229 4.23 19.81 -0.45
C VAL A 229 4.17 21.35 -0.45
N PRO A 230 3.51 22.00 0.53
CA PRO A 230 2.73 21.41 1.63
C PRO A 230 1.46 20.71 1.16
N HIS A 231 1.05 19.69 1.92
CA HIS A 231 -0.14 18.92 1.58
C HIS A 231 -1.42 19.79 1.75
N LYS A 232 -2.40 19.61 0.84
CA LYS A 232 -3.67 20.39 0.81
C LYS A 232 -4.49 20.39 2.13
N LYS A 233 -4.25 19.39 3.00
CA LYS A 233 -4.91 19.29 4.31
C LYS A 233 -4.20 20.08 5.42
N SER A 234 -2.95 20.50 5.21
CA SER A 234 -2.14 21.24 6.18
C SER A 234 -2.51 22.74 6.17
N LYS A 235 -3.71 23.05 6.70
CA LYS A 235 -4.32 24.40 6.64
C LYS A 235 -3.98 25.29 7.83
N ASN A 236 -3.62 24.71 8.98
CA ASN A 236 -3.26 25.50 10.16
C ASN A 236 -1.74 25.74 10.21
N GLN A 237 -1.33 26.78 10.94
CA GLN A 237 0.08 27.18 11.04
C GLN A 237 0.97 26.05 11.56
N ALA A 238 0.54 25.29 12.57
CA ALA A 238 1.32 24.21 13.15
C ALA A 238 1.55 23.07 12.15
N ALA A 239 0.52 22.69 11.36
CA ALA A 239 0.66 21.69 10.33
C ALA A 239 1.58 22.16 9.17
N LEU A 240 1.48 23.46 8.83
CA LEU A 240 2.35 24.05 7.80
C LEU A 240 3.82 24.07 8.24
N GLU A 241 4.09 24.36 9.53
CA GLU A 241 5.44 24.31 10.09
C GLU A 241 6.01 22.89 10.09
N GLU A 242 5.19 21.88 10.36
CA GLU A 242 5.62 20.49 10.29
C GLU A 242 5.94 20.06 8.83
N GLU A 243 5.12 20.45 7.86
CA GLU A 243 5.41 20.24 6.43
C GLU A 243 6.72 20.94 6.01
N ARG A 244 6.94 22.18 6.49
CA ARG A 244 8.20 22.91 6.24
C ARG A 244 9.40 22.19 6.84
N ARG A 245 9.27 21.68 8.06
CA ARG A 245 10.32 20.89 8.72
C ARG A 245 10.64 19.62 7.93
N MET A 246 9.59 18.94 7.44
CA MET A 246 9.74 17.75 6.62
C MET A 246 10.45 18.05 5.29
N PHE A 247 10.06 19.12 4.62
CA PHE A 247 10.71 19.55 3.40
C PHE A 247 12.19 19.89 3.64
N TYR A 248 12.50 20.60 4.72
CA TYR A 248 13.87 20.87 5.14
C TYR A 248 14.67 19.59 5.40
N VAL A 249 14.09 18.62 6.11
CA VAL A 249 14.71 17.30 6.32
C VAL A 249 15.04 16.63 4.99
N GLY A 250 14.11 16.61 4.05
CA GLY A 250 14.35 16.05 2.72
C GLY A 250 15.50 16.72 1.98
N MET A 251 15.54 18.05 1.96
CA MET A 251 16.64 18.81 1.34
C MET A 251 18.00 18.54 2.00
N THR A 252 18.04 18.46 3.33
CA THR A 252 19.31 18.24 4.07
C THR A 252 19.84 16.82 3.96
N ARG A 253 19.17 15.92 3.26
CA ARG A 253 19.69 14.58 2.95
C ARG A 253 20.75 14.62 1.84
N ALA A 254 20.79 15.68 1.05
CA ALA A 254 21.75 15.84 -0.04
C ALA A 254 23.13 16.25 0.49
N LYS A 255 24.17 15.46 0.15
CA LYS A 255 25.59 15.79 0.43
C LYS A 255 26.19 16.70 -0.63
N LYS A 256 25.86 16.47 -1.91
CA LYS A 256 26.50 17.17 -3.04
C LYS A 256 25.47 17.86 -3.92
N GLU A 257 24.39 17.17 -4.29
CA GLU A 257 23.46 17.65 -5.31
C GLU A 257 22.01 17.51 -4.83
N LEU A 258 21.22 18.58 -5.01
CA LEU A 258 19.81 18.62 -4.67
C LEU A 258 19.00 19.06 -5.89
N TYR A 259 18.08 18.21 -6.33
CA TYR A 259 17.19 18.48 -7.44
C TYR A 259 15.76 18.62 -6.92
N LEU A 260 15.18 19.79 -7.13
CA LEU A 260 13.79 20.09 -6.77
C LEU A 260 12.98 20.26 -8.07
N SER A 261 11.86 19.54 -8.19
CA SER A 261 11.04 19.66 -9.38
C SER A 261 9.56 19.82 -9.04
N TYR A 262 8.82 20.52 -9.89
CA TYR A 262 7.39 20.64 -9.85
C TYR A 262 6.80 20.62 -11.27
N THR A 263 5.52 20.30 -11.38
CA THR A 263 4.79 20.31 -12.65
C THR A 263 3.94 21.57 -12.76
N LYS A 264 3.97 22.22 -13.93
CA LYS A 264 3.10 23.39 -14.19
C LYS A 264 1.64 23.01 -14.43
N GLY A 265 1.37 21.70 -14.53
CA GLY A 265 0.04 21.19 -14.86
C GLY A 265 -0.38 21.48 -16.30
N THR A 266 -1.67 21.34 -16.55
CA THR A 266 -2.32 21.64 -17.83
C THR A 266 -3.08 22.97 -17.75
N LYS A 267 -3.66 23.41 -18.88
CA LYS A 267 -4.56 24.60 -18.88
C LYS A 267 -5.80 24.37 -18.02
N GLU A 268 -6.26 23.11 -17.92
CA GLU A 268 -7.45 22.71 -17.18
C GLU A 268 -7.15 22.50 -15.67
N THR A 269 -5.94 22.01 -15.39
CA THR A 269 -5.47 21.74 -14.02
C THR A 269 -4.09 22.38 -13.81
N PRO A 270 -4.01 23.68 -13.57
CA PRO A 270 -2.74 24.38 -13.38
C PRO A 270 -2.06 23.94 -12.10
N GLY A 271 -0.76 23.64 -12.19
CA GLY A 271 0.11 23.33 -11.06
C GLY A 271 0.87 24.59 -10.62
N PHE A 272 0.98 24.80 -9.32
CA PHE A 272 1.72 25.92 -8.74
C PHE A 272 2.93 25.40 -7.95
N ALA A 273 4.06 26.08 -8.10
CA ALA A 273 5.24 25.77 -7.32
C ALA A 273 4.96 25.88 -5.81
N SER A 274 5.55 25.00 -5.03
CA SER A 274 5.47 25.05 -3.58
C SER A 274 5.96 26.40 -3.04
N ARG A 275 5.26 26.98 -2.07
CA ARG A 275 5.72 28.15 -1.32
C ARG A 275 7.09 27.94 -0.67
N PHE A 276 7.42 26.70 -0.32
CA PHE A 276 8.70 26.37 0.27
C PHE A 276 9.87 26.57 -0.71
N LEU A 277 9.64 26.42 -2.02
CA LEU A 277 10.64 26.78 -3.02
C LEU A 277 10.96 28.29 -3.00
N ALA A 278 9.93 29.12 -2.87
CA ALA A 278 10.11 30.58 -2.75
C ALA A 278 10.86 30.94 -1.45
N GLU A 279 10.56 30.27 -0.34
CA GLU A 279 11.28 30.44 0.94
C GLU A 279 12.76 30.06 0.84
N CYS A 280 13.12 29.10 -0.03
CA CYS A 280 14.51 28.76 -0.36
C CYS A 280 15.19 29.76 -1.32
N GLY A 281 14.52 30.86 -1.68
CA GLY A 281 15.06 31.87 -2.58
C GLY A 281 14.85 31.60 -4.07
N TRP A 282 14.17 30.51 -4.42
CA TRP A 282 13.82 30.24 -5.83
C TRP A 282 12.77 31.25 -6.31
N LYS A 283 13.02 31.79 -7.50
CA LYS A 283 12.05 32.69 -8.16
C LYS A 283 11.64 32.07 -9.48
N GLU A 284 10.34 32.05 -9.73
CA GLU A 284 9.84 31.59 -11.02
C GLU A 284 10.42 32.46 -12.15
N PRO A 285 11.05 31.86 -13.18
CA PRO A 285 11.57 32.64 -14.30
C PRO A 285 10.43 33.37 -14.98
N LYS A 286 10.58 34.69 -15.14
CA LYS A 286 9.64 35.51 -15.90
C LYS A 286 9.58 34.98 -17.33
N ARG A 287 8.38 34.71 -17.83
CA ARG A 287 8.15 34.36 -19.24
C ARG A 287 8.45 35.52 -20.17
#